data_341633b839f5dca821a3e5cdf592c675
#
_entry.id   341633b839f5dca821a3e5cdf592c675
#
_cell.length_a   1.000
_cell.length_b   1.000
_cell.length_c   1.000
_cell.angle_alpha   90.00
_cell.angle_beta   90.00
_cell.angle_gamma   90.00
#
_symmetry.space_group_name_H-M   'P 1'
#
loop_
_entity.id
_entity.type
_entity.pdbx_description
1 polymer ?
#
loop_
_entity_poly.entity_id
_entity_poly.type
_entity_poly.pdbx_seq_one_letter_code
_entity_poly.pdbx_strand_id
1 'polypeptide(L)'
;MIQQESFLKVADNTGAKEIKCIRVLGGSKRKYGNIGDVIVASVRKAQPGGQVKKGDVVRAVIVRSAKGVRRADGTYVRFDENAAVIIREDKNPRGTRIFGPVARELRDKDFMKILSLAPEVI
;
A
#
# COMPACT_ATOMS: atom_id res chain seq x y z
N MET A 1 -5.67 5.33 10.72
CA MET A 1 -5.45 5.75 9.33
C MET A 1 -3.98 6.09 9.12
N ILE A 2 -3.54 6.00 7.90
CA ILE A 2 -2.15 6.29 7.57
C ILE A 2 -1.96 7.78 7.44
N GLN A 3 -0.92 8.29 8.07
CA GLN A 3 -0.56 9.70 8.01
C GLN A 3 0.95 9.84 7.87
N GLN A 4 1.41 11.08 7.78
CA GLN A 4 2.84 11.37 7.76
C GLN A 4 3.52 10.70 8.96
N GLU A 5 4.65 10.04 8.70
CA GLU A 5 5.44 9.29 9.69
C GLU A 5 4.85 7.95 10.14
N SER A 6 3.74 7.50 9.56
CA SER A 6 3.26 6.15 9.81
C SER A 6 4.16 5.12 9.14
N PHE A 7 4.36 3.99 9.82
CA PHE A 7 5.10 2.86 9.26
C PHE A 7 4.12 1.85 8.68
N LEU A 8 4.49 1.26 7.54
CA LEU A 8 3.69 0.22 6.89
C LEU A 8 4.61 -0.94 6.49
N LYS A 9 4.07 -2.14 6.53
CA LYS A 9 4.74 -3.29 5.94
C LYS A 9 4.56 -3.25 4.43
N VAL A 10 5.51 -3.86 3.72
CA VAL A 10 5.44 -3.96 2.27
C VAL A 10 4.98 -5.37 1.91
N ALA A 11 3.91 -5.45 1.13
CA ALA A 11 3.25 -6.71 0.79
C ALA A 11 3.63 -7.23 -0.59
N ASP A 12 4.84 -6.93 -1.05
CA ASP A 12 5.30 -7.38 -2.36
C ASP A 12 6.74 -7.90 -2.31
N ASN A 13 7.22 -8.37 -3.47
CA ASN A 13 8.55 -8.98 -3.59
C ASN A 13 9.61 -8.02 -4.16
N THR A 14 9.44 -6.72 -4.00
CA THR A 14 10.44 -5.74 -4.45
C THR A 14 11.72 -5.74 -3.61
N GLY A 15 11.67 -6.37 -2.44
CA GLY A 15 12.78 -6.38 -1.51
C GLY A 15 12.59 -5.44 -0.33
N ALA A 16 11.74 -4.44 -0.43
CA ALA A 16 11.41 -3.59 0.69
C ALA A 16 10.58 -4.37 1.70
N LYS A 17 10.84 -4.16 2.99
CA LYS A 17 10.11 -4.82 4.07
C LYS A 17 9.24 -3.85 4.85
N GLU A 18 9.73 -2.63 5.05
CA GLU A 18 9.04 -1.61 5.81
C GLU A 18 9.27 -0.25 5.18
N ILE A 19 8.22 0.53 5.09
CA ILE A 19 8.28 1.91 4.57
C ILE A 19 7.67 2.87 5.60
N LYS A 20 8.10 4.11 5.53
CA LYS A 20 7.58 5.19 6.37
C LYS A 20 6.90 6.22 5.49
N CYS A 21 5.65 6.51 5.77
CA CYS A 21 4.89 7.48 4.99
C CYS A 21 5.47 8.88 5.16
N ILE A 22 5.82 9.51 4.05
CA ILE A 22 6.27 10.90 4.03
C ILE A 22 5.09 11.82 3.78
N ARG A 23 4.19 11.43 2.85
CA ARG A 23 3.09 12.27 2.43
C ARG A 23 1.97 11.41 1.84
N VAL A 24 0.72 11.82 2.11
CA VAL A 24 -0.44 11.23 1.47
C VAL A 24 -0.82 12.08 0.26
N LEU A 25 -0.86 11.48 -0.93
CA LEU A 25 -1.21 12.19 -2.16
C LEU A 25 -2.72 12.35 -2.29
N GLY A 26 -3.15 13.34 -3.04
CA GLY A 26 -4.57 13.56 -3.30
C GLY A 26 -5.07 14.95 -2.94
N GLY A 27 -4.17 15.92 -2.80
CA GLY A 27 -4.52 17.31 -2.53
C GLY A 27 -3.68 17.94 -1.43
N SER A 28 -3.57 19.25 -1.45
CA SER A 28 -2.66 19.98 -0.55
C SER A 28 -3.05 19.90 0.93
N LYS A 29 -4.32 19.57 1.22
CA LYS A 29 -4.81 19.49 2.59
C LYS A 29 -5.02 18.06 3.07
N ARG A 30 -4.62 17.08 2.27
CA ARG A 30 -4.84 15.68 2.63
C ARG A 30 -3.88 15.25 3.73
N LYS A 31 -4.43 14.81 4.84
CA LYS A 31 -3.65 14.39 6.02
C LYS A 31 -3.61 12.88 6.20
N TYR A 32 -4.68 12.18 5.82
CA TYR A 32 -4.84 10.76 6.14
C TYR A 32 -5.11 9.95 4.88
N GLY A 33 -4.56 8.75 4.84
CA GLY A 33 -4.81 7.77 3.78
C GLY A 33 -5.44 6.52 4.32
N ASN A 34 -6.20 5.85 3.46
CA ASN A 34 -6.78 4.54 3.74
C ASN A 34 -6.60 3.66 2.50
N ILE A 35 -7.22 2.49 2.48
CA ILE A 35 -7.08 1.52 1.39
C ILE A 35 -7.39 2.19 0.05
N GLY A 36 -6.48 1.99 -0.92
CA GLY A 36 -6.60 2.57 -2.25
C GLY A 36 -5.96 3.94 -2.42
N ASP A 37 -5.50 4.56 -1.34
CA ASP A 37 -4.82 5.84 -1.41
C ASP A 37 -3.33 5.64 -1.69
N VAL A 38 -2.76 6.56 -2.49
CA VAL A 38 -1.34 6.54 -2.84
C VAL A 38 -0.58 7.44 -1.89
N ILE A 39 0.54 6.93 -1.41
CA ILE A 39 1.44 7.69 -0.53
C ILE A 39 2.83 7.75 -1.15
N VAL A 40 3.58 8.76 -0.74
CA VAL A 40 5.03 8.82 -0.95
C VAL A 40 5.68 8.35 0.35
N ALA A 41 6.62 7.44 0.25
CA ALA A 41 7.22 6.82 1.42
C ALA A 41 8.72 6.61 1.23
N SER A 42 9.45 6.55 2.34
CA SER A 42 10.86 6.18 2.33
C SER A 42 11.00 4.72 2.79
N VAL A 43 11.89 3.99 2.13
CA VAL A 43 12.16 2.60 2.49
C VAL A 43 13.04 2.58 3.73
N ARG A 44 12.53 1.97 4.81
CA ARG A 44 13.23 1.91 6.09
C ARG A 44 13.98 0.60 6.28
N LYS A 45 13.43 -0.49 5.76
CA LYS A 45 14.06 -1.82 5.81
C LYS A 45 13.90 -2.47 4.45
N ALA A 46 14.97 -3.05 3.94
CA ALA A 46 14.99 -3.73 2.65
C ALA A 46 15.99 -4.88 2.67
N GLN A 47 15.71 -5.90 1.84
CA GLN A 47 16.64 -7.00 1.62
C GLN A 47 17.78 -6.54 0.72
N PRO A 48 19.02 -6.97 0.99
CA PRO A 48 20.11 -6.72 0.07
C PRO A 48 19.83 -7.32 -1.32
N GLY A 49 20.15 -6.57 -2.37
CA GLY A 49 19.99 -7.05 -3.73
C GLY A 49 18.59 -6.95 -4.32
N GLY A 50 17.62 -6.38 -3.60
CA GLY A 50 16.27 -6.15 -4.12
C GLY A 50 16.20 -4.97 -5.08
N GLN A 51 15.03 -4.79 -5.69
CA GLN A 51 14.79 -3.67 -6.62
C GLN A 51 14.87 -2.31 -5.94
N VAL A 52 14.52 -2.25 -4.67
CA VAL A 52 14.56 -1.01 -3.88
C VAL A 52 15.51 -1.20 -2.71
N LYS A 53 16.13 -0.11 -2.29
CA LYS A 53 17.13 -0.11 -1.23
C LYS A 53 16.67 0.79 -0.09
N LYS A 54 17.22 0.53 1.09
CA LYS A 54 17.00 1.39 2.26
C LYS A 54 17.33 2.84 1.91
N GLY A 55 16.41 3.74 2.24
CA GLY A 55 16.58 5.16 1.97
C GLY A 55 15.93 5.64 0.68
N ASP A 56 15.53 4.72 -0.21
CA ASP A 56 14.85 5.11 -1.45
C ASP A 56 13.49 5.74 -1.14
N VAL A 57 13.11 6.71 -1.96
CA VAL A 57 11.79 7.33 -1.90
C VAL A 57 10.93 6.71 -3.00
N VAL A 58 9.81 6.14 -2.62
CA VAL A 58 8.94 5.39 -3.54
C VAL A 58 7.49 5.82 -3.37
N ARG A 59 6.68 5.52 -4.39
CA ARG A 59 5.22 5.62 -4.28
C ARG A 59 4.67 4.26 -3.93
N ALA A 60 3.64 4.25 -3.10
CA ALA A 60 2.99 3.02 -2.68
C ALA A 60 1.50 3.24 -2.54
N VAL A 61 0.72 2.18 -2.73
CA VAL A 61 -0.72 2.19 -2.50
C VAL A 61 -1.02 1.35 -1.27
N ILE A 62 -1.89 1.86 -0.42
CA ILE A 62 -2.29 1.15 0.80
C ILE A 62 -3.25 0.03 0.41
N VAL A 63 -2.90 -1.20 0.73
CA VAL A 63 -3.70 -2.39 0.40
C VAL A 63 -4.37 -3.00 1.61
N ARG A 64 -3.85 -2.78 2.81
CA ARG A 64 -4.42 -3.22 4.07
C ARG A 64 -4.35 -2.10 5.09
N SER A 65 -5.38 -1.98 5.93
CA SER A 65 -5.42 -0.97 6.98
C SER A 65 -6.02 -1.56 8.25
N ALA A 66 -5.37 -1.32 9.37
CA ALA A 66 -5.89 -1.75 10.68
C ALA A 66 -7.15 -0.97 11.07
N LYS A 67 -7.30 0.25 10.57
CA LYS A 67 -8.53 1.04 10.73
C LYS A 67 -9.69 0.41 9.98
N GLY A 68 -9.41 -0.12 8.78
CA GLY A 68 -10.41 -0.77 7.95
C GLY A 68 -11.29 0.17 7.16
N VAL A 69 -12.25 -0.41 6.46
CA VAL A 69 -13.23 0.34 5.66
C VAL A 69 -14.64 -0.18 5.93
N ARG A 70 -15.59 0.74 5.95
CA ARG A 70 -17.01 0.40 5.99
C ARG A 70 -17.53 0.33 4.57
N ARG A 71 -18.22 -0.74 4.25
CA ARG A 71 -18.81 -0.94 2.92
C ARG A 71 -20.26 -0.49 2.88
N ALA A 72 -20.75 -0.22 1.67
CA ALA A 72 -22.12 0.26 1.45
C ALA A 72 -23.18 -0.72 1.92
N ASP A 73 -22.87 -2.03 1.92
CA ASP A 73 -23.80 -3.08 2.36
C ASP A 73 -23.85 -3.24 3.90
N GLY A 74 -23.15 -2.38 4.64
CA GLY A 74 -23.12 -2.42 6.09
C GLY A 74 -22.03 -3.29 6.69
N THR A 75 -21.26 -4.01 5.87
CA THR A 75 -20.14 -4.80 6.37
C THR A 75 -18.94 -3.92 6.63
N TYR A 76 -18.02 -4.42 7.46
CA TYR A 76 -16.80 -3.71 7.84
C TYR A 76 -15.61 -4.64 7.68
N VAL A 77 -14.58 -4.18 6.97
CA VAL A 77 -13.38 -4.97 6.74
C VAL A 77 -12.21 -4.32 7.46
N ARG A 78 -11.52 -5.08 8.29
CA ARG A 78 -10.33 -4.66 9.01
C ARG A 78 -9.23 -5.69 8.85
N PHE A 79 -8.00 -5.22 8.91
CA PHE A 79 -6.81 -6.06 8.84
C PHE A 79 -6.01 -5.92 10.12
N ASP A 80 -5.14 -6.90 10.39
CA ASP A 80 -4.31 -6.88 11.60
C ASP A 80 -3.18 -5.85 11.49
N GLU A 81 -2.86 -5.42 10.29
CA GLU A 81 -1.72 -4.53 10.07
C GLU A 81 -1.97 -3.57 8.90
N ASN A 82 -1.18 -2.51 8.86
CA ASN A 82 -1.15 -1.62 7.71
C ASN A 82 -0.09 -2.12 6.73
N ALA A 83 -0.47 -2.27 5.47
CA ALA A 83 0.44 -2.73 4.44
C ALA A 83 0.22 -1.98 3.14
N ALA A 84 1.29 -1.87 2.37
CA ALA A 84 1.28 -1.17 1.10
C ALA A 84 2.05 -1.98 0.06
N VAL A 85 1.77 -1.67 -1.21
CA VAL A 85 2.47 -2.24 -2.36
C VAL A 85 3.15 -1.09 -3.10
N ILE A 86 4.43 -1.27 -3.41
CA ILE A 86 5.20 -0.26 -4.13
C ILE A 86 4.74 -0.25 -5.59
N ILE A 87 4.44 0.95 -6.10
CA ILE A 87 3.91 1.14 -7.45
C ILE A 87 4.80 2.08 -8.26
N ARG A 88 4.62 2.01 -9.59
CA ARG A 88 5.22 2.96 -10.53
C ARG A 88 4.29 4.16 -10.69
N GLU A 89 4.73 5.16 -11.44
CA GLU A 89 3.91 6.34 -11.72
C GLU A 89 2.62 6.01 -12.48
N ASP A 90 2.63 4.92 -13.26
CA ASP A 90 1.47 4.47 -14.04
C ASP A 90 0.51 3.59 -13.24
N LYS A 91 0.66 3.55 -11.92
CA LYS A 91 -0.15 2.75 -10.99
C LYS A 91 0.06 1.24 -11.10
N ASN A 92 1.03 0.78 -11.87
CA ASN A 92 1.37 -0.64 -11.91
C ASN A 92 2.31 -1.01 -10.78
N PRO A 93 2.17 -2.20 -10.18
CA PRO A 93 3.10 -2.63 -9.13
C PRO A 93 4.50 -2.82 -9.69
N ARG A 94 5.50 -2.48 -8.90
CA ARG A 94 6.91 -2.71 -9.28
C ARG A 94 7.30 -4.16 -9.14
N GLY A 95 6.71 -4.85 -8.18
CA GLY A 95 6.97 -6.26 -7.96
C GLY A 95 6.12 -7.15 -8.85
N THR A 96 6.41 -8.44 -8.83
CA THR A 96 5.69 -9.44 -9.60
C THR A 96 4.76 -10.31 -8.74
N ARG A 97 4.87 -10.21 -7.40
CA ARG A 97 4.06 -10.98 -6.47
C ARG A 97 3.55 -10.09 -5.35
N ILE A 98 2.35 -10.41 -4.89
CA ILE A 98 1.72 -9.76 -3.74
C ILE A 98 1.56 -10.81 -2.65
N PHE A 99 1.86 -10.46 -1.40
CA PHE A 99 1.75 -11.36 -0.26
C PHE A 99 0.56 -10.99 0.61
N GLY A 100 -0.24 -11.98 0.97
CA GLY A 100 -1.37 -11.80 1.85
C GLY A 100 -2.59 -11.20 1.16
N PRO A 101 -3.69 -11.01 1.92
CA PRO A 101 -4.94 -10.50 1.35
C PRO A 101 -4.85 -9.00 1.05
N VAL A 102 -5.63 -8.58 0.06
CA VAL A 102 -5.83 -7.16 -0.23
C VAL A 102 -7.34 -6.88 -0.27
N ALA A 103 -7.71 -5.63 -0.03
CA ALA A 103 -9.11 -5.24 -0.05
C ALA A 103 -9.57 -4.98 -1.48
N ARG A 104 -10.81 -5.38 -1.79
CA ARG A 104 -11.35 -5.20 -3.15
C ARG A 104 -11.65 -3.75 -3.51
N GLU A 105 -11.62 -2.84 -2.55
CA GLU A 105 -11.76 -1.41 -2.80
C GLU A 105 -10.69 -0.87 -3.77
N LEU A 106 -9.60 -1.59 -3.97
CA LEU A 106 -8.59 -1.22 -4.94
C LEU A 106 -9.14 -1.19 -6.38
N ARG A 107 -10.20 -1.94 -6.66
CA ARG A 107 -10.86 -1.93 -7.97
C ARG A 107 -11.41 -0.54 -8.29
N ASP A 108 -12.00 0.12 -7.31
CA ASP A 108 -12.61 1.44 -7.48
C ASP A 108 -11.57 2.54 -7.70
N LYS A 109 -10.31 2.24 -7.38
CA LYS A 109 -9.19 3.18 -7.54
C LYS A 109 -8.28 2.81 -8.71
N ASP A 110 -8.71 1.90 -9.59
CA ASP A 110 -7.99 1.48 -10.79
C ASP A 110 -6.70 0.72 -10.56
N PHE A 111 -6.62 -0.05 -9.47
CA PHE A 111 -5.47 -0.90 -9.18
C PHE A 111 -5.74 -2.36 -9.55
N MET A 112 -6.25 -2.60 -10.76
CA MET A 112 -6.63 -3.93 -11.22
C MET A 112 -5.45 -4.90 -11.29
N LYS A 113 -4.27 -4.41 -11.66
CA LYS A 113 -3.08 -5.25 -11.74
C LYS A 113 -2.70 -5.83 -10.38
N ILE A 114 -2.82 -5.03 -9.33
CA ILE A 114 -2.57 -5.48 -7.96
C ILE A 114 -3.58 -6.56 -7.57
N LEU A 115 -4.84 -6.35 -7.89
CA LEU A 115 -5.88 -7.34 -7.59
C LEU A 115 -5.63 -8.65 -8.31
N SER A 116 -5.13 -8.60 -9.56
CA SER A 116 -4.86 -9.82 -10.32
C SER A 116 -3.66 -10.61 -9.78
N LEU A 117 -2.73 -9.93 -9.12
CA LEU A 117 -1.55 -10.58 -8.54
C LEU A 117 -1.76 -11.03 -7.09
N ALA A 118 -2.78 -10.53 -6.43
CA ALA A 118 -3.02 -10.84 -5.03
C ALA A 118 -3.52 -12.28 -4.86
N PRO A 119 -3.03 -13.01 -3.84
CA PRO A 119 -3.48 -14.39 -3.60
C PRO A 119 -4.91 -14.45 -3.07
N GLU A 120 -5.37 -13.38 -2.43
CA GLU A 120 -6.72 -13.32 -1.86
C GLU A 120 -7.21 -11.88 -1.90
N VAL A 121 -8.45 -11.70 -2.35
CA VAL A 121 -9.11 -10.38 -2.38
C VAL A 121 -10.34 -10.46 -1.47
N ILE A 122 -10.36 -9.60 -0.47
CA ILE A 122 -11.43 -9.60 0.54
C ILE A 122 -12.40 -8.41 0.32
#